data_69590f201cc58b5681af44ce0ebab62b
#
_entry.id   69590f201cc58b5681af44ce0ebab62b
#
_cell.length_a   1.000
_cell.length_b   1.000
_cell.length_c   1.000
_cell.angle_alpha   90.00
_cell.angle_beta   90.00
_cell.angle_gamma   90.00
#
_symmetry.space_group_name_H-M   'P 1'
#
loop_
_entity.id
_entity.type
_entity.pdbx_description
1 polymer ?
#
loop_
_entity_poly.entity_id
_entity_poly.type
_entity_poly.pdbx_seq_one_letter_code
_entity_poly.pdbx_strand_id
1 'polypeptide(L)'
;MKALLIVLFAATSACTSQDANKINIDSPTIKTDSISINKDTISNSASNESVSSNSGTNDSTIHISFPKDSTWVTVNGKMKGINHPVTVFIPVKQGKQLTATILPEDSLANIRINQIFTPDGKADGPFGRELKRTIKQQGTYKLVIAENMMQGEEWKGKFKLIVKVE
;
A
#
# COMPACT_ATOMS: atom_id res chain seq x y z
N MET A 1 -42.10 25.20 -30.77
CA MET A 1 -42.42 23.82 -31.10
C MET A 1 -41.19 23.21 -31.77
N LYS A 2 -40.37 22.42 -31.04
CA LYS A 2 -39.23 21.69 -31.59
C LYS A 2 -39.40 20.24 -31.21
N ALA A 3 -39.52 19.40 -32.22
CA ALA A 3 -39.79 17.95 -32.08
C ALA A 3 -38.54 17.21 -31.52
N LEU A 4 -38.80 16.36 -30.56
CA LEU A 4 -37.82 15.44 -29.94
C LEU A 4 -37.79 14.12 -30.74
N LEU A 5 -36.67 13.83 -31.37
CA LEU A 5 -36.47 12.57 -32.08
C LEU A 5 -35.80 11.56 -31.16
N ILE A 6 -36.54 10.54 -30.76
CA ILE A 6 -36.02 9.39 -29.99
C ILE A 6 -35.63 8.30 -30.95
N VAL A 7 -34.33 7.96 -30.98
CA VAL A 7 -33.79 6.81 -31.70
C VAL A 7 -33.57 5.67 -30.74
N LEU A 8 -34.34 4.60 -30.92
CA LEU A 8 -34.24 3.34 -30.19
C LEU A 8 -33.23 2.42 -30.91
N PHE A 9 -32.12 2.09 -30.29
CA PHE A 9 -31.22 1.03 -30.75
C PHE A 9 -31.46 -0.23 -29.94
N ALA A 10 -31.95 -1.27 -30.58
CA ALA A 10 -31.99 -2.62 -30.05
C ALA A 10 -30.75 -3.38 -30.53
N ALA A 11 -29.90 -3.83 -29.62
CA ALA A 11 -28.80 -4.74 -29.91
C ALA A 11 -29.05 -6.09 -29.26
N THR A 12 -29.19 -7.10 -30.12
CA THR A 12 -29.31 -8.52 -29.76
C THR A 12 -27.93 -9.12 -29.59
N SER A 13 -27.62 -9.68 -28.40
CA SER A 13 -26.42 -10.45 -28.16
C SER A 13 -26.70 -11.93 -28.20
N ALA A 14 -26.02 -12.62 -29.10
CA ALA A 14 -26.00 -14.08 -29.19
C ALA A 14 -24.97 -14.66 -28.23
N CYS A 15 -25.40 -15.62 -27.41
CA CYS A 15 -24.54 -16.48 -26.62
C CYS A 15 -23.90 -17.56 -27.49
N THR A 16 -22.60 -17.76 -27.35
CA THR A 16 -21.92 -18.96 -27.81
C THR A 16 -21.14 -19.56 -26.65
N SER A 17 -21.58 -20.72 -26.23
CA SER A 17 -20.89 -21.61 -25.30
C SER A 17 -19.96 -22.54 -26.09
N GLN A 18 -18.71 -22.70 -25.67
CA GLN A 18 -17.84 -23.84 -26.03
C GLN A 18 -16.94 -24.18 -24.82
N ASP A 19 -17.22 -25.29 -24.33
CA ASP A 19 -16.56 -26.61 -24.21
C ASP A 19 -15.26 -26.67 -23.42
N ALA A 20 -15.41 -27.52 -22.40
CA ALA A 20 -14.39 -28.01 -21.48
C ALA A 20 -13.25 -28.74 -22.26
N ASN A 21 -12.01 -28.44 -21.89
CA ASN A 21 -10.89 -29.33 -22.13
C ASN A 21 -10.19 -29.66 -20.81
N LYS A 22 -10.39 -30.92 -20.41
CA LYS A 22 -9.85 -31.58 -19.23
C LYS A 22 -8.44 -32.08 -19.57
N ILE A 23 -7.41 -31.45 -19.04
CA ILE A 23 -6.06 -31.98 -19.13
C ILE A 23 -5.67 -32.52 -17.76
N ASN A 24 -5.56 -33.84 -17.76
CA ASN A 24 -5.02 -34.63 -16.67
C ASN A 24 -3.49 -34.69 -16.84
N ILE A 25 -2.70 -34.24 -15.90
CA ILE A 25 -1.25 -34.44 -15.89
C ILE A 25 -0.83 -34.95 -14.51
N ASP A 26 -0.25 -36.15 -14.57
CA ASP A 26 0.32 -36.91 -13.48
C ASP A 26 1.39 -36.16 -12.68
N SER A 27 1.38 -36.44 -11.39
CA SER A 27 2.45 -36.08 -10.46
C SER A 27 3.68 -36.96 -10.66
N PRO A 28 4.88 -36.41 -10.59
CA PRO A 28 6.03 -37.16 -10.12
C PRO A 28 6.42 -36.79 -8.69
N THR A 29 6.34 -37.77 -7.87
CA THR A 29 6.98 -37.88 -6.53
C THR A 29 8.48 -37.68 -6.69
N ILE A 30 9.07 -36.71 -6.01
CA ILE A 30 10.52 -36.62 -5.80
C ILE A 30 10.82 -36.66 -4.30
N LYS A 31 11.70 -37.59 -3.98
CA LYS A 31 12.17 -37.99 -2.65
C LYS A 31 12.98 -36.89 -1.98
N THR A 32 12.81 -36.84 -0.68
CA THR A 32 13.64 -36.21 0.33
C THR A 32 15.10 -36.65 0.19
N ASP A 33 16.01 -35.70 0.13
CA ASP A 33 17.37 -35.87 0.58
C ASP A 33 17.79 -34.68 1.44
N SER A 34 18.13 -35.06 2.68
CA SER A 34 18.65 -34.17 3.70
C SER A 34 20.12 -33.87 3.39
N ILE A 35 20.46 -32.60 3.24
CA ILE A 35 21.87 -32.18 3.30
C ILE A 35 22.00 -31.10 4.38
N SER A 36 22.66 -31.52 5.43
CA SER A 36 23.21 -30.72 6.50
C SER A 36 24.59 -30.22 6.06
N ILE A 37 24.81 -28.93 5.96
CA ILE A 37 26.16 -28.35 5.89
C ILE A 37 26.22 -27.01 6.60
N ASN A 38 26.92 -27.01 7.71
CA ASN A 38 27.87 -26.07 8.31
C ASN A 38 27.76 -24.53 8.06
N LYS A 39 27.64 -23.94 9.20
CA LYS A 39 28.15 -22.70 9.75
C LYS A 39 29.53 -22.30 9.18
N ASP A 40 29.60 -21.17 8.49
CA ASP A 40 30.77 -20.32 8.52
C ASP A 40 30.41 -18.85 8.43
N THR A 41 30.99 -18.12 9.33
CA THR A 41 31.03 -16.70 9.61
C THR A 41 31.68 -15.93 8.47
N ILE A 42 31.04 -14.84 7.98
CA ILE A 42 31.75 -13.66 7.47
C ILE A 42 30.80 -12.46 7.60
N SER A 43 31.04 -11.59 8.58
CA SER A 43 31.56 -10.22 8.48
C SER A 43 30.76 -9.21 7.66
N ASN A 44 30.07 -8.33 8.39
CA ASN A 44 29.89 -6.87 8.21
C ASN A 44 29.82 -6.30 6.78
N SER A 45 28.63 -5.87 6.40
CA SER A 45 28.50 -4.62 5.68
C SER A 45 27.35 -3.83 6.33
N ALA A 46 27.70 -2.76 7.01
CA ALA A 46 26.79 -1.86 7.68
C ALA A 46 26.05 -1.02 6.65
N SER A 47 24.82 -1.40 6.31
CA SER A 47 23.86 -0.49 5.75
C SER A 47 23.08 0.11 6.93
N ASN A 48 23.30 1.40 7.20
CA ASN A 48 22.54 2.18 8.17
C ASN A 48 21.06 2.30 7.71
N GLU A 49 20.27 1.26 7.89
CA GLU A 49 18.83 1.37 7.92
C GLU A 49 18.44 1.95 9.29
N SER A 50 18.14 3.23 9.33
CA SER A 50 17.52 3.85 10.51
C SER A 50 16.08 3.36 10.62
N VAL A 51 15.91 2.18 11.20
CA VAL A 51 14.60 1.65 11.58
C VAL A 51 14.16 2.37 12.84
N SER A 52 13.31 3.38 12.68
CA SER A 52 12.66 4.02 13.82
C SER A 52 11.59 3.09 14.39
N SER A 53 11.82 2.60 15.58
CA SER A 53 10.89 1.74 16.31
C SER A 53 9.58 2.46 16.62
N ASN A 54 8.47 1.85 16.26
CA ASN A 54 7.12 2.30 16.61
C ASN A 54 6.92 2.33 18.11
N SER A 55 6.70 3.50 18.66
CA SER A 55 6.19 3.68 20.01
C SER A 55 4.66 3.80 19.95
N GLY A 56 3.96 2.73 20.30
CA GLY A 56 2.51 2.71 20.49
C GLY A 56 1.71 2.11 19.33
N THR A 57 1.58 0.79 19.29
CA THR A 57 0.79 0.09 18.29
C THR A 57 -0.57 -0.35 18.81
N ASN A 58 -1.60 0.41 18.50
CA ASN A 58 -2.81 -0.26 18.04
C ASN A 58 -2.55 -0.67 16.59
N ASP A 59 -2.78 -1.92 16.22
CA ASP A 59 -2.44 -2.53 14.90
C ASP A 59 -2.89 -1.74 13.65
N SER A 60 -3.69 -0.69 13.82
CA SER A 60 -4.25 0.16 12.75
C SER A 60 -3.82 1.63 12.83
N THR A 61 -2.95 2.01 13.78
CA THR A 61 -2.50 3.41 13.92
C THR A 61 -0.99 3.46 14.06
N ILE A 62 -0.35 4.31 13.25
CA ILE A 62 1.10 4.53 13.24
C ILE A 62 1.35 6.01 13.51
N HIS A 63 2.16 6.32 14.52
CA HIS A 63 2.67 7.66 14.79
C HIS A 63 4.12 7.74 14.29
N ILE A 64 4.37 8.64 13.34
CA ILE A 64 5.70 8.87 12.79
C ILE A 64 6.50 9.74 13.73
N SER A 65 7.75 9.33 13.99
CA SER A 65 8.76 10.14 14.62
C SER A 65 9.99 10.19 13.71
N PHE A 66 10.37 11.38 13.26
CA PHE A 66 11.58 11.53 12.46
C PHE A 66 12.81 11.44 13.38
N PRO A 67 13.84 10.66 13.01
CA PRO A 67 15.11 10.67 13.70
C PRO A 67 15.70 12.09 13.74
N LYS A 68 16.56 12.36 14.72
CA LYS A 68 17.25 13.64 14.80
C LYS A 68 18.01 13.89 13.48
N ASP A 69 17.86 15.10 12.96
CA ASP A 69 18.48 15.56 11.72
C ASP A 69 18.10 14.76 10.44
N SER A 70 17.06 13.94 10.50
CA SER A 70 16.52 13.23 9.35
C SER A 70 15.24 13.86 8.82
N THR A 71 15.16 13.98 7.50
CA THR A 71 13.96 14.43 6.78
C THR A 71 13.11 13.26 6.28
N TRP A 72 13.54 12.03 6.55
CA TRP A 72 12.83 10.83 6.12
C TRP A 72 12.83 9.74 7.18
N VAL A 73 11.87 8.84 7.08
CA VAL A 73 11.71 7.69 7.97
C VAL A 73 11.02 6.56 7.23
N THR A 74 11.38 5.32 7.58
CA THR A 74 10.67 4.12 7.14
C THR A 74 9.98 3.47 8.33
N VAL A 75 8.71 3.15 8.18
CA VAL A 75 7.93 2.42 9.19
C VAL A 75 7.29 1.18 8.58
N ASN A 76 7.13 0.14 9.39
CA ASN A 76 6.44 -1.08 8.98
C ASN A 76 4.96 -0.99 9.35
N GLY A 77 4.11 -1.46 8.46
CA GLY A 77 2.67 -1.57 8.67
C GLY A 77 2.16 -2.94 8.25
N LYS A 78 0.92 -3.24 8.65
CA LYS A 78 0.23 -4.47 8.28
C LYS A 78 -1.22 -4.17 7.95
N MET A 79 -1.66 -4.60 6.76
CA MET A 79 -3.07 -4.63 6.39
C MET A 79 -3.72 -5.89 6.93
N LYS A 80 -4.92 -5.75 7.50
CA LYS A 80 -5.72 -6.86 8.02
C LYS A 80 -6.92 -7.19 7.12
N GLY A 81 -6.99 -6.56 5.95
CA GLY A 81 -8.05 -6.70 4.96
C GLY A 81 -9.03 -5.53 4.92
N ILE A 82 -10.07 -5.69 4.15
CA ILE A 82 -11.16 -4.73 3.97
C ILE A 82 -11.72 -4.29 5.33
N ASN A 83 -12.07 -3.01 5.47
CA ASN A 83 -12.56 -2.38 6.69
C ASN A 83 -11.54 -2.22 7.83
N HIS A 84 -10.28 -2.52 7.58
CA HIS A 84 -9.19 -2.30 8.53
C HIS A 84 -8.14 -1.32 7.98
N PRO A 85 -8.51 -0.05 7.73
CA PRO A 85 -7.55 0.94 7.24
C PRO A 85 -6.47 1.21 8.28
N VAL A 86 -5.27 1.52 7.80
CA VAL A 86 -4.16 1.97 8.63
C VAL A 86 -4.09 3.48 8.60
N THR A 87 -4.15 4.10 9.77
CA THR A 87 -4.02 5.55 9.93
C THR A 87 -2.59 5.89 10.35
N VAL A 88 -1.98 6.85 9.65
CA VAL A 88 -0.62 7.30 9.92
C VAL A 88 -0.61 8.79 10.23
N PHE A 89 -0.08 9.16 11.39
CA PHE A 89 0.08 10.55 11.81
C PHE A 89 1.52 11.01 11.56
N ILE A 90 1.69 12.09 10.79
CA ILE A 90 2.96 12.63 10.33
C ILE A 90 3.12 14.04 10.86
N PRO A 91 3.97 14.27 11.86
CA PRO A 91 4.25 15.62 12.37
C PRO A 91 5.17 16.35 11.39
N VAL A 92 4.69 17.45 10.80
CA VAL A 92 5.46 18.30 9.89
C VAL A 92 5.76 19.62 10.59
N LYS A 93 7.03 19.81 10.95
CA LYS A 93 7.52 21.03 11.62
C LYS A 93 8.07 22.05 10.62
N GLN A 94 8.61 21.58 9.51
CA GLN A 94 9.22 22.38 8.43
C GLN A 94 9.19 21.59 7.13
N GLY A 95 9.57 22.21 6.04
CA GLY A 95 9.64 21.59 4.70
C GLY A 95 8.60 22.17 3.75
N LYS A 96 8.83 21.94 2.47
CA LYS A 96 7.97 22.42 1.37
C LYS A 96 7.18 21.29 0.74
N GLN A 97 7.63 20.06 0.88
CA GLN A 97 7.04 18.90 0.24
C GLN A 97 7.00 17.69 1.18
N LEU A 98 5.85 17.03 1.20
CA LEU A 98 5.63 15.73 1.84
C LEU A 98 5.51 14.68 0.73
N THR A 99 6.35 13.65 0.82
CA THR A 99 6.25 12.43 0.01
C THR A 99 5.97 11.23 0.90
N ALA A 100 5.13 10.32 0.42
CA ALA A 100 4.89 9.05 1.08
C ALA A 100 4.81 7.94 0.03
N THR A 101 5.54 6.85 0.25
CA THR A 101 5.58 5.70 -0.68
C THR A 101 5.32 4.41 0.08
N ILE A 102 4.36 3.63 -0.39
CA ILE A 102 4.03 2.31 0.14
C ILE A 102 4.76 1.25 -0.66
N LEU A 103 5.52 0.40 0.03
CA LEU A 103 6.21 -0.77 -0.52
C LEU A 103 5.63 -2.02 0.13
N PRO A 104 4.62 -2.68 -0.46
CA PRO A 104 4.12 -3.96 0.03
C PRO A 104 5.11 -5.09 -0.24
N GLU A 105 5.05 -6.15 0.58
CA GLU A 105 5.83 -7.38 0.33
C GLU A 105 5.39 -8.09 -0.96
N ASP A 106 4.11 -7.96 -1.32
CA ASP A 106 3.55 -8.50 -2.55
C ASP A 106 3.34 -7.37 -3.57
N SER A 107 3.90 -7.53 -4.76
CA SER A 107 3.75 -6.57 -5.86
C SER A 107 2.30 -6.41 -6.35
N LEU A 108 1.48 -7.46 -6.21
CA LEU A 108 0.07 -7.48 -6.60
C LEU A 108 -0.87 -6.99 -5.49
N ALA A 109 -0.33 -6.62 -4.32
CA ALA A 109 -1.11 -6.16 -3.18
C ALA A 109 -2.11 -5.06 -3.54
N ASN A 110 -3.37 -5.27 -3.16
CA ASN A 110 -4.41 -4.25 -3.29
C ASN A 110 -4.30 -3.25 -2.11
N ILE A 111 -3.36 -2.33 -2.20
CA ILE A 111 -3.08 -1.32 -1.16
C ILE A 111 -2.76 0.03 -1.80
N ARG A 112 -3.29 1.12 -1.22
CA ARG A 112 -3.03 2.49 -1.66
C ARG A 112 -3.14 3.49 -0.50
N ILE A 113 -2.62 4.69 -0.72
CA ILE A 113 -2.96 5.87 0.07
C ILE A 113 -4.35 6.32 -0.38
N ASN A 114 -5.33 6.10 0.48
CA ASN A 114 -6.72 6.41 0.18
C ASN A 114 -7.02 7.90 0.37
N GLN A 115 -6.52 8.47 1.46
CA GLN A 115 -6.72 9.89 1.77
C GLN A 115 -5.53 10.49 2.52
N ILE A 116 -5.33 11.79 2.34
CA ILE A 116 -4.53 12.62 3.23
C ILE A 116 -5.42 13.72 3.82
N PHE A 117 -5.27 13.95 5.12
CA PHE A 117 -5.89 15.09 5.79
C PHE A 117 -4.78 16.08 6.20
N THR A 118 -5.00 17.34 5.88
CA THR A 118 -4.14 18.44 6.32
C THR A 118 -4.41 18.78 7.77
N PRO A 119 -3.53 19.53 8.46
CA PRO A 119 -3.75 19.92 9.85
C PRO A 119 -5.04 20.70 10.10
N ASP A 120 -5.58 21.41 9.11
CA ASP A 120 -6.88 22.10 9.16
C ASP A 120 -8.07 21.16 8.84
N GLY A 121 -7.84 19.86 8.70
CA GLY A 121 -8.87 18.84 8.49
C GLY A 121 -9.36 18.66 7.06
N LYS A 122 -8.82 19.40 6.09
CA LYS A 122 -9.18 19.21 4.67
C LYS A 122 -8.65 17.89 4.16
N ALA A 123 -9.51 17.13 3.51
CA ALA A 123 -9.18 15.85 2.89
C ALA A 123 -8.87 15.99 1.40
N ASP A 124 -7.99 15.11 0.90
CA ASP A 124 -7.68 14.94 -0.51
C ASP A 124 -7.37 13.47 -0.81
N GLY A 125 -7.59 13.02 -2.03
CA GLY A 125 -7.39 11.65 -2.49
C GLY A 125 -8.49 11.17 -3.43
N PRO A 126 -8.48 9.91 -3.86
CA PRO A 126 -7.47 8.91 -3.55
C PRO A 126 -6.18 9.07 -4.34
N PHE A 127 -5.12 8.44 -3.83
CA PHE A 127 -3.81 8.33 -4.49
C PHE A 127 -3.50 6.86 -4.80
N GLY A 128 -2.39 6.59 -5.48
CA GLY A 128 -1.85 5.25 -5.64
C GLY A 128 -1.02 4.82 -4.42
N ARG A 129 0.06 4.09 -4.69
CA ARG A 129 1.05 3.74 -3.67
C ARG A 129 2.02 4.89 -3.35
N GLU A 130 1.94 5.98 -4.09
CA GLU A 130 2.78 7.16 -3.94
C GLU A 130 1.94 8.41 -3.79
N LEU A 131 2.35 9.26 -2.85
CA LEU A 131 1.81 10.59 -2.61
C LEU A 131 2.94 11.59 -2.69
N LYS A 132 2.72 12.68 -3.42
CA LYS A 132 3.57 13.87 -3.42
C LYS A 132 2.69 15.09 -3.23
N ARG A 133 2.94 15.85 -2.15
CA ARG A 133 2.10 16.99 -1.77
C ARG A 133 2.92 18.18 -1.31
N THR A 134 2.58 19.35 -1.79
CA THR A 134 3.12 20.61 -1.26
C THR A 134 2.59 20.87 0.15
N ILE A 135 3.49 21.15 1.07
CA ILE A 135 3.17 21.54 2.45
C ILE A 135 2.81 23.03 2.44
N LYS A 136 1.55 23.32 2.79
CA LYS A 136 1.06 24.71 2.90
C LYS A 136 1.03 25.21 4.34
N GLN A 137 1.03 24.30 5.31
CA GLN A 137 1.00 24.60 6.74
C GLN A 137 1.72 23.54 7.55
N GLN A 138 2.28 23.95 8.67
CA GLN A 138 2.87 23.06 9.67
C GLN A 138 1.78 22.40 10.51
N GLY A 139 2.10 21.26 11.12
CA GLY A 139 1.17 20.52 11.95
C GLY A 139 1.17 19.04 11.65
N THR A 140 0.18 18.31 12.17
CA THR A 140 0.08 16.87 11.96
C THR A 140 -0.80 16.57 10.74
N TYR A 141 -0.21 15.94 9.74
CA TYR A 141 -0.92 15.35 8.61
C TYR A 141 -1.37 13.94 8.99
N LYS A 142 -2.54 13.53 8.50
CA LYS A 142 -3.06 12.18 8.69
C LYS A 142 -3.20 11.49 7.34
N LEU A 143 -2.50 10.38 7.13
CA LEU A 143 -2.71 9.49 5.99
C LEU A 143 -3.64 8.36 6.38
N VAL A 144 -4.50 7.95 5.43
CA VAL A 144 -5.31 6.74 5.52
C VAL A 144 -4.87 5.81 4.41
N ILE A 145 -4.31 4.68 4.78
CA ILE A 145 -3.89 3.60 3.89
C ILE A 145 -4.98 2.53 3.94
N ALA A 146 -5.49 2.15 2.78
CA ALA A 146 -6.59 1.21 2.65
C ALA A 146 -6.49 0.47 1.32
N GLU A 147 -7.35 -0.52 1.14
CA GLU A 147 -7.54 -1.20 -0.12
C GLU A 147 -8.36 -0.34 -1.11
N ASN A 148 -8.21 -0.64 -2.39
CA ASN A 148 -9.08 -0.11 -3.41
C ASN A 148 -10.33 -1.01 -3.53
N MET A 149 -11.45 -0.56 -2.98
CA MET A 149 -12.70 -1.32 -2.95
C MET A 149 -13.31 -1.61 -4.33
N MET A 150 -12.86 -0.91 -5.36
CA MET A 150 -13.35 -1.09 -6.73
C MET A 150 -12.43 -1.96 -7.59
N GLN A 151 -11.31 -2.39 -7.05
CA GLN A 151 -10.27 -3.04 -7.82
C GLN A 151 -9.64 -4.17 -7.02
N GLY A 152 -10.00 -5.40 -7.35
CA GLY A 152 -9.36 -6.60 -6.84
C GLY A 152 -9.95 -7.15 -5.54
N GLU A 153 -9.30 -8.19 -5.07
CA GLU A 153 -9.68 -8.95 -3.89
C GLU A 153 -9.11 -8.33 -2.60
N GLU A 154 -9.65 -8.79 -1.48
CA GLU A 154 -9.12 -8.45 -0.15
C GLU A 154 -7.64 -8.83 -0.05
N TRP A 155 -6.84 -7.91 0.46
CA TRP A 155 -5.42 -8.16 0.69
C TRP A 155 -5.03 -8.05 2.16
N LYS A 156 -4.30 -9.04 2.66
CA LYS A 156 -3.74 -9.08 4.02
C LYS A 156 -2.24 -9.29 3.90
N GLY A 157 -1.46 -8.38 4.44
CA GLY A 157 -0.01 -8.49 4.32
C GLY A 157 0.74 -7.34 4.98
N LYS A 158 2.05 -7.40 4.93
CA LYS A 158 2.93 -6.39 5.47
C LYS A 158 3.35 -5.41 4.38
N PHE A 159 3.63 -4.19 4.78
CA PHE A 159 4.18 -3.16 3.91
C PHE A 159 5.17 -2.28 4.66
N LYS A 160 6.08 -1.65 3.92
CA LYS A 160 6.89 -0.54 4.41
C LYS A 160 6.27 0.77 3.90
N LEU A 161 6.23 1.78 4.75
CA LEU A 161 5.88 3.14 4.37
C LEU A 161 7.12 4.02 4.55
N ILE A 162 7.56 4.62 3.45
CA ILE A 162 8.63 5.61 3.45
C ILE A 162 7.97 6.98 3.44
N VAL A 163 8.31 7.81 4.43
CA VAL A 163 7.82 9.19 4.52
C VAL A 163 9.00 10.14 4.48
N LYS A 164 8.90 11.18 3.65
CA LYS A 164 9.95 12.20 3.48
C LYS A 164 9.30 13.59 3.53
N VAL A 165 9.98 14.52 4.21
CA VAL A 165 9.61 15.93 4.32
C VAL A 165 10.81 16.77 3.91
N GLU A 166 10.69 17.52 2.80
CA GLU A 166 11.75 18.35 2.21
C GLU A 166 11.35 19.80 2.08
#